data_4980cd685c7c6856ea571f636f28892a
#
_entry.id   4980cd685c7c6856ea571f636f28892a
#
_cell.length_a   1.000
_cell.length_b   1.000
_cell.length_c   1.000
_cell.angle_alpha   90.00
_cell.angle_beta   90.00
_cell.angle_gamma   90.00
#
_symmetry.space_group_name_H-M   'P 1'
#
loop_
_entity.id
_entity.type
_entity.pdbx_description
1 polymer ?
#
loop_
_entity_poly.entity_id
_entity_poly.type
_entity_poly.pdbx_seq_one_letter_code
_entity_poly.pdbx_strand_id
1 'polypeptide(L)'
;IDELSDLMMAAPNEVEDAICRLAQMARAAGIHLIMSTQRPSVDVITGTIKANFPTRISFQVTSKIDSRTILGEQGAEQLLGMGDMLYMPAGQRPNRIHAPYVKDQQVTGEVPGFAPVPGRIHCRVFERAA
;
A
#
# COMPACT_ATOMS: atom_id res chain seq x y z
N ILE A 1 -5.41 6.20 2.37
CA ILE A 1 -6.56 5.37 1.99
C ILE A 1 -6.26 3.97 2.49
N ASP A 2 -7.10 3.49 3.39
CA ASP A 2 -6.85 2.25 4.12
C ASP A 2 -7.28 1.00 3.31
N GLU A 3 -8.46 1.03 2.69
CA GLU A 3 -8.92 -0.06 1.83
C GLU A 3 -9.45 0.51 0.51
N LEU A 4 -8.60 0.45 -0.52
CA LEU A 4 -8.92 0.97 -1.84
C LEU A 4 -10.05 0.18 -2.51
N SER A 5 -10.13 -1.14 -2.28
CA SER A 5 -11.13 -1.98 -2.94
C SER A 5 -12.56 -1.55 -2.61
N ASP A 6 -12.83 -1.12 -1.39
CA ASP A 6 -14.17 -0.70 -0.98
C ASP A 6 -14.62 0.56 -1.73
N LEU A 7 -13.71 1.49 -1.97
CA LEU A 7 -13.99 2.68 -2.78
C LEU A 7 -14.20 2.31 -4.25
N MET A 8 -13.36 1.44 -4.81
CA MET A 8 -13.45 0.99 -6.20
C MET A 8 -14.72 0.18 -6.47
N MET A 9 -15.24 -0.55 -5.48
CA MET A 9 -16.52 -1.26 -5.60
C MET A 9 -17.72 -0.32 -5.60
N ALA A 10 -17.64 0.83 -4.95
CA ALA A 10 -18.74 1.80 -4.87
C ALA A 10 -18.86 2.62 -6.17
N ALA A 11 -17.76 3.16 -6.68
CA ALA A 11 -17.75 4.04 -7.85
C ALA A 11 -16.38 3.99 -8.56
N PRO A 12 -16.07 2.93 -9.33
CA PRO A 12 -14.73 2.66 -9.82
C PRO A 12 -14.14 3.81 -10.66
N ASN A 13 -14.87 4.31 -11.64
CA ASN A 13 -14.37 5.34 -12.54
C ASN A 13 -14.13 6.68 -11.83
N GLU A 14 -15.08 7.09 -10.99
CA GLU A 14 -15.01 8.37 -10.26
C GLU A 14 -13.89 8.34 -9.22
N VAL A 15 -13.71 7.22 -8.54
CA VAL A 15 -12.64 7.02 -7.56
C VAL A 15 -11.27 6.99 -8.24
N GLU A 16 -11.13 6.27 -9.34
CA GLU A 16 -9.88 6.22 -10.10
C GLU A 16 -9.46 7.62 -10.57
N ASP A 17 -10.38 8.38 -11.18
CA ASP A 17 -10.12 9.74 -11.65
C ASP A 17 -9.75 10.68 -10.49
N ALA A 18 -10.48 10.61 -9.38
CA ALA A 18 -10.21 11.43 -8.20
C ALA A 18 -8.83 11.14 -7.58
N ILE A 19 -8.47 9.86 -7.47
CA ILE A 19 -7.16 9.44 -6.95
C ILE A 19 -6.03 9.90 -7.87
N CYS A 20 -6.19 9.75 -9.18
CA CYS A 20 -5.19 10.18 -10.15
C CYS A 20 -4.98 11.71 -10.13
N ARG A 21 -6.06 12.50 -10.07
CA ARG A 21 -5.97 13.95 -9.89
C ARG A 21 -5.29 14.31 -8.58
N LEU A 22 -5.67 13.63 -7.48
CA LEU A 22 -5.07 13.88 -6.18
C LEU A 22 -3.57 13.57 -6.20
N ALA A 23 -3.14 12.46 -6.80
CA ALA A 23 -1.73 12.09 -6.91
C ALA A 23 -0.90 13.13 -7.68
N GLN A 24 -1.46 13.68 -8.76
CA GLN A 24 -0.81 14.72 -9.57
C GLN A 24 -0.69 16.04 -8.79
N MET A 25 -1.77 16.46 -8.12
CA MET A 25 -1.78 17.71 -7.35
C MET A 25 -0.96 17.61 -6.06
N ALA A 26 -1.03 16.49 -5.37
CA ALA A 26 -0.32 16.24 -4.12
C ALA A 26 1.21 16.34 -4.30
N ARG A 27 1.72 15.86 -5.43
CA ARG A 27 3.15 15.96 -5.76
C ARG A 27 3.65 17.41 -5.73
N ALA A 28 2.89 18.33 -6.33
CA ALA A 28 3.25 19.74 -6.36
C ALA A 28 3.18 20.42 -4.98
N ALA A 29 2.31 19.91 -4.11
CA ALA A 29 2.14 20.41 -2.75
C ALA A 29 3.05 19.73 -1.70
N GLY A 30 3.87 18.75 -2.10
CA GLY A 30 4.70 17.98 -1.17
C GLY A 30 3.91 17.01 -0.28
N ILE A 31 2.69 16.63 -0.68
CA ILE A 31 1.85 15.69 0.02
C ILE A 31 2.16 14.27 -0.49
N HIS A 32 2.40 13.35 0.41
CA HIS A 32 2.59 11.94 0.10
C HIS A 32 1.28 11.17 0.29
N LEU A 33 0.92 10.37 -0.70
CA LEU A 33 -0.28 9.52 -0.66
C LEU A 33 0.14 8.07 -0.43
N ILE A 34 -0.50 7.43 0.52
CA ILE A 34 -0.36 6.00 0.78
C ILE A 34 -1.72 5.36 0.59
N MET A 35 -1.77 4.34 -0.27
CA MET A 35 -2.97 3.55 -0.52
C MET A 35 -2.68 2.10 -0.21
N SER A 36 -3.61 1.46 0.48
CA SER A 36 -3.56 0.04 0.78
C SER A 36 -4.82 -0.67 0.34
N THR A 37 -4.71 -1.97 0.12
CA THR A 37 -5.82 -2.87 -0.14
C THR A 37 -5.44 -4.30 0.23
N GLN A 38 -6.41 -5.04 0.76
CA GLN A 38 -6.29 -6.48 1.01
C GLN A 38 -6.78 -7.32 -0.19
N ARG A 39 -7.30 -6.67 -1.23
CA ARG A 39 -7.83 -7.32 -2.44
C ARG A 39 -7.06 -6.88 -3.68
N PRO A 40 -5.91 -7.50 -3.97
CA PRO A 40 -5.04 -7.12 -5.08
C PRO A 40 -5.57 -7.62 -6.43
N SER A 41 -6.78 -7.22 -6.80
CA SER A 41 -7.34 -7.53 -8.11
C SER A 41 -6.98 -6.48 -9.17
N VAL A 42 -7.06 -6.85 -10.44
CA VAL A 42 -6.79 -5.95 -11.56
C VAL A 42 -7.81 -4.81 -11.66
N ASP A 43 -9.02 -5.02 -11.13
CA ASP A 43 -10.08 -4.02 -11.09
C ASP A 43 -9.85 -2.97 -9.98
N VAL A 44 -9.05 -3.30 -8.97
CA VAL A 44 -8.69 -2.40 -7.88
C VAL A 44 -7.35 -1.72 -8.15
N ILE A 45 -6.34 -2.50 -8.55
CA ILE A 45 -5.00 -1.99 -8.87
C ILE A 45 -4.87 -1.89 -10.38
N THR A 46 -5.55 -0.90 -10.95
CA THR A 46 -5.61 -0.67 -12.39
C THR A 46 -4.27 -0.19 -12.96
N GLY A 47 -4.15 -0.23 -14.28
CA GLY A 47 -2.99 0.33 -14.98
C GLY A 47 -2.78 1.82 -14.71
N THR A 48 -3.87 2.58 -14.64
CA THR A 48 -3.88 4.01 -14.36
C THR A 48 -3.37 4.32 -12.95
N ILE A 49 -3.86 3.57 -11.95
CA ILE A 49 -3.38 3.68 -10.57
C ILE A 49 -1.89 3.33 -10.51
N LYS A 50 -1.47 2.23 -11.12
CA LYS A 50 -0.04 1.82 -11.14
C LYS A 50 0.87 2.87 -11.78
N ALA A 51 0.42 3.58 -12.79
CA ALA A 51 1.18 4.64 -13.44
C ALA A 51 1.40 5.86 -12.53
N ASN A 52 0.42 6.20 -11.69
CA ASN A 52 0.50 7.31 -10.76
C ASN A 52 1.17 6.96 -9.42
N PHE A 53 1.24 5.66 -9.08
CA PHE A 53 1.88 5.13 -7.88
C PHE A 53 2.97 4.11 -8.25
N PRO A 54 4.10 4.60 -8.76
CA PRO A 54 5.17 3.73 -9.25
C PRO A 54 5.96 3.03 -8.13
N THR A 55 5.97 3.58 -6.92
CA THR A 55 6.53 2.92 -5.73
C THR A 55 5.48 2.02 -5.12
N ARG A 56 5.83 0.73 -4.93
CA ARG A 56 4.89 -0.27 -4.44
C ARG A 56 5.51 -1.15 -3.37
N ILE A 57 4.67 -1.61 -2.47
CA ILE A 57 5.03 -2.56 -1.43
C ILE A 57 4.02 -3.71 -1.50
N SER A 58 4.51 -4.93 -1.44
CA SER A 58 3.68 -6.12 -1.29
C SER A 58 4.16 -6.93 -0.10
N PHE A 59 3.26 -7.21 0.81
CA PHE A 59 3.43 -8.27 1.80
C PHE A 59 3.12 -9.63 1.17
N GLN A 60 3.12 -10.69 1.97
CA GLN A 60 2.80 -12.03 1.50
C GLN A 60 1.40 -12.06 0.86
N VAL A 61 1.32 -12.66 -0.30
CA VAL A 61 0.06 -12.91 -1.03
C VAL A 61 -0.12 -14.40 -1.28
N THR A 62 -1.34 -14.82 -1.57
CA THR A 62 -1.66 -16.25 -1.75
C THR A 62 -1.31 -16.78 -3.13
N SER A 63 -1.21 -15.92 -4.14
CA SER A 63 -1.01 -16.34 -5.52
C SER A 63 0.04 -15.54 -6.27
N LYS A 64 0.64 -16.17 -7.30
CA LYS A 64 1.52 -15.49 -8.25
C LYS A 64 0.80 -14.42 -9.07
N ILE A 65 -0.51 -14.56 -9.24
CA ILE A 65 -1.34 -13.59 -9.97
C ILE A 65 -1.41 -12.31 -9.16
N ASP A 66 -1.63 -12.39 -7.87
CA ASP A 66 -1.69 -11.23 -6.97
C ASP A 66 -0.34 -10.50 -6.94
N SER A 67 0.77 -11.25 -6.84
CA SER A 67 2.10 -10.67 -6.91
C SER A 67 2.31 -9.87 -8.20
N ARG A 68 1.93 -10.44 -9.35
CA ARG A 68 2.02 -9.74 -10.64
C ARG A 68 1.09 -8.54 -10.73
N THR A 69 -0.09 -8.63 -10.14
CA THR A 69 -1.03 -7.51 -10.11
C THR A 69 -0.45 -6.32 -9.37
N ILE A 70 0.19 -6.54 -8.23
CA ILE A 70 0.79 -5.48 -7.42
C ILE A 70 2.12 -5.00 -8.02
N LEU A 71 3.06 -5.92 -8.22
CA LEU A 71 4.46 -5.59 -8.51
C LEU A 71 4.80 -5.67 -10.01
N GLY A 72 3.98 -6.35 -10.80
CA GLY A 72 4.33 -6.71 -12.19
C GLY A 72 5.20 -7.97 -12.30
N GLU A 73 5.71 -8.49 -11.18
CA GLU A 73 6.60 -9.66 -11.11
C GLU A 73 6.09 -10.66 -10.06
N GLN A 74 6.57 -11.90 -10.11
CA GLN A 74 6.34 -12.92 -9.11
C GLN A 74 7.28 -12.71 -7.92
N GLY A 75 6.94 -13.30 -6.77
CA GLY A 75 7.83 -13.37 -5.60
C GLY A 75 7.13 -13.07 -4.29
N ALA A 76 6.08 -12.25 -4.27
CA ALA A 76 5.36 -11.94 -3.05
C ALA A 76 4.62 -13.17 -2.46
N GLU A 77 4.30 -14.17 -3.28
CA GLU A 77 3.75 -15.45 -2.82
C GLU A 77 4.76 -16.32 -2.04
N GLN A 78 6.04 -16.00 -2.11
CA GLN A 78 7.12 -16.72 -1.43
C GLN A 78 7.56 -16.05 -0.13
N LEU A 79 6.96 -14.92 0.23
CA LEU A 79 7.26 -14.22 1.46
C LEU A 79 6.79 -15.01 2.68
N LEU A 80 7.44 -14.78 3.82
CA LEU A 80 7.23 -15.54 5.05
C LEU A 80 6.14 -14.96 5.95
N GLY A 81 5.59 -13.78 5.61
CA GLY A 81 4.70 -13.04 6.51
C GLY A 81 5.45 -12.31 7.62
N MET A 82 4.72 -11.85 8.63
CA MET A 82 5.30 -11.18 9.82
C MET A 82 6.21 -9.99 9.49
N GLY A 83 5.82 -9.17 8.52
CA GLY A 83 6.60 -8.00 8.10
C GLY A 83 7.57 -8.24 6.95
N ASP A 84 7.67 -9.47 6.46
CA ASP A 84 8.46 -9.79 5.26
C ASP A 84 7.74 -9.23 4.03
N MET A 85 8.43 -8.39 3.25
CA MET A 85 7.82 -7.64 2.14
C MET A 85 8.74 -7.51 0.94
N LEU A 86 8.16 -7.27 -0.21
CA LEU A 86 8.85 -6.78 -1.41
C LEU A 86 8.58 -5.29 -1.57
N TYR A 87 9.63 -4.51 -1.54
CA TYR A 87 9.63 -3.08 -1.80
C TYR A 87 10.14 -2.81 -3.21
N MET A 88 9.33 -2.17 -4.02
CA MET A 88 9.65 -1.80 -5.41
C MET A 88 9.70 -0.26 -5.52
N PRO A 89 10.88 0.34 -5.53
CA PRO A 89 11.06 1.75 -5.85
C PRO A 89 10.61 2.05 -7.30
N ALA A 90 10.27 3.30 -7.57
CA ALA A 90 9.90 3.72 -8.91
C ALA A 90 11.00 3.40 -9.94
N GLY A 91 10.64 2.66 -10.98
CA GLY A 91 11.56 2.29 -12.07
C GLY A 91 12.64 1.26 -11.73
N GLN A 92 12.54 0.60 -10.57
CA GLN A 92 13.50 -0.41 -10.13
C GLN A 92 12.82 -1.77 -9.91
N ARG A 93 13.65 -2.80 -9.76
CA ARG A 93 13.18 -4.15 -9.41
C ARG A 93 12.81 -4.22 -7.93
N PRO A 94 11.88 -5.11 -7.56
CA PRO A 94 11.54 -5.35 -6.17
C PRO A 94 12.74 -5.83 -5.35
N ASN A 95 12.92 -5.25 -4.18
CA ASN A 95 13.90 -5.65 -3.17
C ASN A 95 13.18 -6.26 -1.98
N ARG A 96 13.65 -7.39 -1.46
CA ARG A 96 13.10 -8.01 -0.27
C ARG A 96 13.60 -7.30 0.97
N ILE A 97 12.67 -6.89 1.83
CA ILE A 97 12.94 -6.21 3.09
C ILE A 97 12.13 -6.91 4.17
N HIS A 98 12.71 -7.08 5.34
CA HIS A 98 11.99 -7.60 6.50
C HIS A 98 11.75 -6.44 7.48
N ALA A 99 10.53 -5.93 7.51
CA ALA A 99 10.11 -4.91 8.47
C ALA A 99 9.72 -5.56 9.82
N PRO A 100 9.80 -4.83 10.93
CA PRO A 100 9.29 -5.33 12.21
C PRO A 100 7.78 -5.57 12.12
N TYR A 101 7.35 -6.73 12.63
CA TYR A 101 5.93 -7.03 12.76
C TYR A 101 5.31 -6.20 13.90
N VAL A 102 4.25 -5.48 13.60
CA VAL A 102 3.52 -4.67 14.58
C VAL A 102 2.24 -5.41 14.97
N LYS A 103 2.11 -5.78 16.25
CA LYS A 103 0.93 -6.45 16.79
C LYS A 103 -0.23 -5.45 16.96
N ASP A 104 -1.48 -5.92 16.86
CA ASP A 104 -2.68 -5.09 17.05
C ASP A 104 -2.66 -4.32 18.38
N GLN A 105 -2.17 -4.95 19.45
CA GLN A 105 -2.01 -4.30 20.75
C GLN A 105 -1.03 -3.12 20.73
N GLN A 106 -0.06 -3.13 19.82
CA GLN A 106 0.90 -2.04 19.68
C GLN A 106 0.34 -0.89 18.81
N VAL A 107 -0.62 -1.21 17.93
CA VAL A 107 -1.31 -0.21 17.10
C VAL A 107 -2.31 0.61 17.93
N THR A 108 -2.99 -0.04 18.88
CA THR A 108 -3.99 0.60 19.74
C THR A 108 -3.40 1.23 21.01
N GLY A 109 -2.18 0.84 21.40
CA GLY A 109 -1.48 1.39 22.54
C GLY A 109 -0.79 2.72 22.20
N GLU A 110 -0.82 3.66 23.14
CA GLU A 110 0.07 4.82 23.09
C GLU A 110 1.52 4.31 23.16
N VAL A 111 2.30 4.58 22.13
CA VAL A 111 3.73 4.25 22.17
C VAL A 111 4.37 5.23 23.16
N PRO A 112 4.88 4.76 24.32
CA PRO A 112 5.51 5.65 25.29
C PRO A 112 6.69 6.37 24.64
N GLY A 113 6.65 7.72 24.65
CA GLY A 113 7.71 8.54 24.10
C GLY A 113 7.49 9.04 22.67
N PHE A 114 6.40 8.69 22.01
CA PHE A 114 6.05 9.25 20.72
C PHE A 114 5.03 10.41 20.91
N ALA A 115 5.52 11.59 21.15
CA ALA A 115 4.66 12.78 21.11
C ALA A 115 4.20 13.00 19.65
N PRO A 116 2.90 13.18 19.40
CA PRO A 116 2.41 13.51 18.06
C PRO A 116 3.05 14.84 17.64
N VAL A 117 3.79 14.83 16.55
CA VAL A 117 4.33 16.05 15.96
C VAL A 117 3.16 16.78 15.30
N PRO A 118 2.82 18.00 15.72
CA PRO A 118 1.73 18.77 15.13
C PRO A 118 1.96 18.91 13.62
N GLY A 119 0.97 18.53 12.81
CA GLY A 119 1.00 18.65 11.34
C GLY A 119 1.54 17.43 10.58
N ARG A 120 1.91 16.33 11.23
CA ARG A 120 2.21 15.08 10.54
C ARG A 120 1.01 14.14 10.55
N ILE A 121 0.61 13.71 9.35
CA ILE A 121 -0.37 12.63 9.18
C ILE A 121 0.33 11.32 9.55
N HIS A 122 -0.15 10.64 10.60
CA HIS A 122 0.36 9.32 10.95
C HIS A 122 -0.17 8.30 9.94
N CYS A 123 0.75 7.71 9.16
CA CYS A 123 0.43 6.53 8.36
C CYS A 123 0.46 5.30 9.26
N ARG A 124 -0.70 4.70 9.47
CA ARG A 124 -0.79 3.35 10.05
C ARG A 124 -0.68 2.35 8.92
N VAL A 125 0.35 1.53 8.95
CA VAL A 125 0.44 0.35 8.08
C VAL A 125 -0.26 -0.77 8.83
N PHE A 126 -1.41 -1.20 8.33
CA PHE A 126 -2.13 -2.34 8.89
C PHE A 126 -1.81 -3.58 8.05
N GLU A 127 -1.15 -4.54 8.64
CA GLU A 127 -1.16 -5.92 8.17
C GLU A 127 -2.23 -6.65 9.01
N ARG A 128 -3.38 -6.94 8.42
CA ARG A 128 -4.37 -7.80 9.06
C ARG A 128 -4.00 -9.24 8.70
N ALA A 129 -3.54 -9.99 9.69
CA ALA A 129 -3.42 -11.43 9.55
C ALA A 129 -4.83 -12.02 9.28
N ALA A 130 -4.95 -12.83 8.24
CA ALA A 130 -6.11 -13.66 7.98
C ALA A 130 -6.22 -14.78 9.00
#